data_c6cb8ea99793e6fbd09f28424cc1f9d8
#
_entry.id   c6cb8ea99793e6fbd09f28424cc1f9d8
#
_cell.length_a   1.000
_cell.length_b   1.000
_cell.length_c   1.000
_cell.angle_alpha   90.00
_cell.angle_beta   90.00
_cell.angle_gamma   90.00
#
_symmetry.space_group_name_H-M   'P 1'
#
loop_
_entity.id
_entity.type
_entity.pdbx_description
1 polymer ?
#
loop_
_entity_poly.entity_id
_entity_poly.type
_entity_poly.pdbx_seq_one_letter_code
_entity_poly.pdbx_strand_id
1 'polypeptide(L)'
;MSRAKTWLRLWYLWTPPGLVVLANAVWLGGVRAATLGRGSLLARQVTEARAEVARLEDQKHRLEHSTEALNVLQASLGELRGNQLGSMHDRLIPFLRDVIRCTEEAGLHAERVGYRASHDEKTGLVYFTASYSLKGRYEQIRRCVYLLEMSKEFALIDTIGLQGQDVAASLEVGVQLVVGTYFSDMDEALMRQLGISEVSGAE
;
A
#
# COMPACT_ATOMS: atom_id res chain seq x y z
N MET A 1 -31.15 86.99 42.88
CA MET A 1 -30.10 86.48 42.00
C MET A 1 -28.79 86.36 42.78
N SER A 2 -28.61 85.45 43.77
CA SER A 2 -27.33 85.39 44.48
C SER A 2 -26.95 83.96 45.00
N ARG A 3 -27.64 82.92 44.64
CA ARG A 3 -27.27 81.54 45.08
C ARG A 3 -26.28 80.84 44.16
N ALA A 4 -26.08 81.30 42.94
CA ALA A 4 -25.17 80.66 41.97
C ALA A 4 -23.70 80.98 42.20
N LYS A 5 -23.42 82.15 42.81
CA LYS A 5 -22.00 82.61 43.11
C LYS A 5 -21.37 81.87 44.25
N THR A 6 -22.14 81.37 45.21
CA THR A 6 -21.59 80.60 46.34
C THR A 6 -21.23 79.19 45.98
N TRP A 7 -21.87 78.62 45.00
CA TRP A 7 -21.59 77.27 44.49
C TRP A 7 -20.27 77.19 43.72
N LEU A 8 -19.92 78.24 42.96
CA LEU A 8 -18.64 78.30 42.25
C LEU A 8 -17.43 78.45 43.19
N ARG A 9 -17.63 79.04 44.42
CA ARG A 9 -16.58 79.16 45.40
C ARG A 9 -16.30 77.86 46.18
N LEU A 10 -17.25 76.95 46.20
CA LEU A 10 -17.09 75.66 46.81
C LEU A 10 -16.56 74.59 45.79
N TRP A 11 -16.35 74.92 44.50
CA TRP A 11 -15.81 74.03 43.48
C TRP A 11 -14.40 73.52 43.89
N TYR A 12 -13.61 74.33 44.53
CA TYR A 12 -12.29 73.92 45.00
C TYR A 12 -12.35 72.77 46.05
N LEU A 13 -13.44 72.67 46.79
CA LEU A 13 -13.65 71.57 47.76
C LEU A 13 -14.08 70.26 47.12
N TRP A 14 -14.64 70.31 45.87
CA TRP A 14 -15.09 69.14 45.15
C TRP A 14 -14.07 68.56 44.14
N THR A 15 -13.01 69.34 43.86
CA THR A 15 -11.94 68.91 42.95
C THR A 15 -11.14 67.74 43.50
N PRO A 16 -10.78 67.60 44.78
CA PRO A 16 -10.01 66.43 45.24
C PRO A 16 -10.85 65.15 45.24
N PRO A 17 -12.11 65.08 45.68
CA PRO A 17 -12.88 63.84 45.58
C PRO A 17 -13.19 63.48 44.15
N GLY A 18 -13.45 64.44 43.26
CA GLY A 18 -13.64 64.19 41.82
C GLY A 18 -12.41 63.59 41.15
N LEU A 19 -11.22 64.06 41.50
CA LEU A 19 -9.95 63.59 40.99
C LEU A 19 -9.65 62.15 41.47
N VAL A 20 -9.99 61.84 42.74
CA VAL A 20 -9.87 60.46 43.28
C VAL A 20 -10.81 59.50 42.61
N VAL A 21 -12.05 59.88 42.32
CA VAL A 21 -13.00 59.04 41.60
C VAL A 21 -12.53 58.79 40.14
N LEU A 22 -12.01 59.85 39.49
CA LEU A 22 -11.52 59.76 38.14
C LEU A 22 -10.23 58.85 38.05
N ALA A 23 -9.30 59.01 39.00
CA ALA A 23 -8.13 58.17 39.11
C ALA A 23 -8.50 56.70 39.36
N ASN A 24 -9.49 56.46 40.23
CA ASN A 24 -9.99 55.11 40.51
C ASN A 24 -10.70 54.47 39.30
N ALA A 25 -11.47 55.28 38.55
CA ALA A 25 -12.12 54.83 37.33
C ALA A 25 -11.09 54.46 36.23
N VAL A 26 -10.04 55.27 36.04
CA VAL A 26 -8.96 55.02 35.11
C VAL A 26 -8.16 53.76 35.53
N TRP A 27 -7.86 53.65 36.84
CA TRP A 27 -7.15 52.49 37.36
C TRP A 27 -7.94 51.20 37.22
N LEU A 28 -9.23 51.18 37.56
CA LEU A 28 -10.15 50.06 37.37
C LEU A 28 -10.35 49.71 35.89
N GLY A 29 -10.47 50.69 35.00
CA GLY A 29 -10.54 50.50 33.57
C GLY A 29 -9.27 49.88 32.96
N GLY A 30 -8.12 50.46 33.37
CA GLY A 30 -6.81 49.97 32.90
C GLY A 30 -6.48 48.53 33.36
N VAL A 31 -6.73 48.23 34.64
CA VAL A 31 -6.51 46.89 35.19
C VAL A 31 -7.46 45.87 34.57
N ARG A 32 -8.75 46.22 34.37
CA ARG A 32 -9.71 45.32 33.67
C ARG A 32 -9.34 45.08 32.22
N ALA A 33 -8.94 46.12 31.50
CA ALA A 33 -8.52 45.95 30.10
C ALA A 33 -7.27 45.06 29.99
N ALA A 34 -6.30 45.23 30.88
CA ALA A 34 -5.09 44.41 30.89
C ALA A 34 -5.35 42.94 31.29
N THR A 35 -6.26 42.67 32.21
CA THR A 35 -6.57 41.32 32.66
C THR A 35 -7.46 40.57 31.64
N LEU A 36 -8.41 41.26 31.02
CA LEU A 36 -9.26 40.67 29.98
C LEU A 36 -8.45 40.35 28.72
N GLY A 37 -7.50 41.19 28.32
CA GLY A 37 -6.62 40.95 27.20
C GLY A 37 -5.67 39.74 27.39
N ARG A 38 -5.12 39.59 28.61
CA ARG A 38 -4.27 38.45 28.95
C ARG A 38 -5.05 37.13 29.02
N GLY A 39 -6.26 37.15 29.55
CA GLY A 39 -7.13 35.96 29.61
C GLY A 39 -7.52 35.45 28.23
N SER A 40 -7.79 36.34 27.29
CA SER A 40 -8.13 35.94 25.92
C SER A 40 -6.94 35.38 25.13
N LEU A 41 -5.72 35.91 25.36
CA LEU A 41 -4.51 35.36 24.75
C LEU A 41 -4.16 33.98 25.28
N LEU A 42 -4.24 33.77 26.59
CA LEU A 42 -4.03 32.47 27.21
C LEU A 42 -5.09 31.46 26.75
N ALA A 43 -6.35 31.87 26.66
CA ALA A 43 -7.42 30.99 26.15
C ALA A 43 -7.18 30.58 24.70
N ARG A 44 -6.69 31.46 23.83
CA ARG A 44 -6.30 31.15 22.45
C ARG A 44 -5.14 30.17 22.41
N GLN A 45 -4.09 30.41 23.18
CA GLN A 45 -2.94 29.51 23.25
C GLN A 45 -3.34 28.10 23.73
N VAL A 46 -4.22 28.00 24.71
CA VAL A 46 -4.73 26.71 25.19
C VAL A 46 -5.57 26.00 24.11
N THR A 47 -6.40 26.74 23.37
CA THR A 47 -7.18 26.13 22.27
C THR A 47 -6.30 25.72 21.12
N GLU A 48 -5.30 26.49 20.75
CA GLU A 48 -4.32 26.14 19.72
C GLU A 48 -3.49 24.91 20.13
N ALA A 49 -2.97 24.89 21.35
CA ALA A 49 -2.24 23.73 21.87
C ALA A 49 -3.11 22.45 21.92
N ARG A 50 -4.38 22.58 22.33
CA ARG A 50 -5.32 21.44 22.29
C ARG A 50 -5.61 20.95 20.89
N ALA A 51 -5.76 21.86 19.92
CA ALA A 51 -5.96 21.51 18.52
C ALA A 51 -4.73 20.78 17.95
N GLU A 52 -3.52 21.22 18.34
CA GLU A 52 -2.28 20.57 17.92
C GLU A 52 -2.10 19.18 18.53
N VAL A 53 -2.41 19.03 19.82
CA VAL A 53 -2.41 17.72 20.49
C VAL A 53 -3.41 16.78 19.83
N ALA A 54 -4.63 17.22 19.56
CA ALA A 54 -5.65 16.40 18.87
C ALA A 54 -5.19 15.98 17.47
N ARG A 55 -4.51 16.88 16.75
CA ARG A 55 -3.95 16.57 15.43
C ARG A 55 -2.83 15.54 15.49
N LEU A 56 -1.95 15.66 16.47
CA LEU A 56 -0.85 14.71 16.68
C LEU A 56 -1.38 13.34 17.12
N GLU A 57 -2.41 13.29 17.95
CA GLU A 57 -3.08 12.07 18.34
C GLU A 57 -3.75 11.36 17.14
N ASP A 58 -4.41 12.12 16.24
CA ASP A 58 -4.97 11.56 15.01
C ASP A 58 -3.89 11.02 14.07
N GLN A 59 -2.79 11.76 13.92
CA GLN A 59 -1.64 11.29 13.15
C GLN A 59 -1.02 10.02 13.74
N LYS A 60 -0.85 9.98 15.06
CA LYS A 60 -0.35 8.80 15.77
C LYS A 60 -1.26 7.60 15.53
N HIS A 61 -2.56 7.77 15.68
CA HIS A 61 -3.54 6.71 15.46
C HIS A 61 -3.52 6.17 14.01
N ARG A 62 -3.37 7.05 13.03
CA ARG A 62 -3.22 6.65 11.61
C ARG A 62 -1.94 5.87 11.37
N LEU A 63 -0.83 6.29 11.98
CA LEU A 63 0.45 5.58 11.87
C LEU A 63 0.40 4.21 12.57
N GLU A 64 -0.21 4.12 13.75
CA GLU A 64 -0.41 2.85 14.46
C GLU A 64 -1.25 1.87 13.62
N HIS A 65 -2.35 2.35 13.04
CA HIS A 65 -3.19 1.54 12.15
C HIS A 65 -2.44 1.08 10.90
N SER A 66 -1.59 1.95 10.33
CA SER A 66 -0.78 1.60 9.16
C SER A 66 0.29 0.56 9.50
N THR A 67 0.94 0.69 10.66
CA THR A 67 1.94 -0.29 11.13
C THR A 67 1.31 -1.64 11.46
N GLU A 68 0.13 -1.66 12.04
CA GLU A 68 -0.60 -2.89 12.29
C GLU A 68 -1.01 -3.60 11.00
N ALA A 69 -1.51 -2.85 10.00
CA ALA A 69 -1.81 -3.39 8.68
C ALA A 69 -0.57 -3.95 7.98
N LEU A 70 0.59 -3.28 8.10
CA LEU A 70 1.87 -3.78 7.57
C LEU A 70 2.33 -5.06 8.29
N ASN A 71 2.17 -5.15 9.60
CA ASN A 71 2.53 -6.34 10.36
C ASN A 71 1.66 -7.55 9.97
N VAL A 72 0.36 -7.34 9.78
CA VAL A 72 -0.56 -8.38 9.29
C VAL A 72 -0.18 -8.83 7.88
N LEU A 73 0.15 -7.88 7.00
CA LEU A 73 0.65 -8.18 5.65
C LEU A 73 1.97 -8.96 5.69
N GLN A 74 2.92 -8.56 6.52
CA GLN A 74 4.19 -9.28 6.67
C GLN A 74 4.00 -10.70 7.22
N ALA A 75 3.10 -10.88 8.17
CA ALA A 75 2.78 -12.19 8.72
C ALA A 75 2.14 -13.09 7.64
N SER A 76 1.18 -12.57 6.88
CA SER A 76 0.55 -13.32 5.78
C SER A 76 1.51 -13.63 4.63
N LEU A 77 2.43 -12.71 4.30
CA LEU A 77 3.50 -12.97 3.34
C LEU A 77 4.50 -14.01 3.86
N GLY A 78 4.80 -14.02 5.16
CA GLY A 78 5.62 -15.05 5.79
C GLY A 78 4.99 -16.43 5.71
N GLU A 79 3.69 -16.52 5.94
CA GLU A 79 2.93 -17.76 5.83
C GLU A 79 2.84 -18.26 4.36
N LEU A 80 2.61 -17.35 3.42
CA LEU A 80 2.66 -17.64 1.98
C LEU A 80 4.05 -18.16 1.57
N ARG A 81 5.13 -17.51 2.02
CA ARG A 81 6.49 -17.96 1.73
C ARG A 81 6.77 -19.35 2.30
N GLY A 82 6.35 -19.62 3.53
CA GLY A 82 6.60 -20.91 4.19
C GLY A 82 5.79 -22.07 3.61
N ASN A 83 4.53 -21.82 3.23
CA ASN A 83 3.60 -22.87 2.84
C ASN A 83 3.42 -23.02 1.32
N GLN A 84 3.52 -21.93 0.57
CA GLN A 84 3.24 -21.95 -0.88
C GLN A 84 4.47 -21.69 -1.75
N LEU A 85 5.38 -20.81 -1.33
CA LEU A 85 6.62 -20.54 -2.03
C LEU A 85 7.72 -21.43 -1.45
N GLY A 86 7.74 -22.68 -1.83
CA GLY A 86 8.78 -23.62 -1.41
C GLY A 86 10.12 -23.37 -2.12
N SER A 87 11.12 -24.18 -1.72
CA SER A 87 12.42 -24.24 -2.39
C SER A 87 12.25 -24.64 -3.86
N MET A 88 13.06 -24.05 -4.75
CA MET A 88 13.10 -24.45 -6.15
C MET A 88 13.45 -25.91 -6.31
N HIS A 89 14.36 -26.42 -5.47
CA HIS A 89 14.78 -27.81 -5.48
C HIS A 89 13.61 -28.78 -5.30
N ASP A 90 12.71 -28.49 -4.38
CA ASP A 90 11.64 -29.40 -4.01
C ASP A 90 10.39 -29.24 -4.91
N ARG A 91 10.13 -28.03 -5.40
CA ARG A 91 8.86 -27.71 -6.06
C ARG A 91 8.91 -27.54 -7.57
N LEU A 92 10.09 -27.32 -8.16
CA LEU A 92 10.21 -27.14 -9.61
C LEU A 92 9.73 -28.37 -10.40
N ILE A 93 10.15 -29.56 -10.00
CA ILE A 93 9.77 -30.80 -10.69
C ILE A 93 8.27 -31.12 -10.53
N PRO A 94 7.68 -31.04 -9.33
CA PRO A 94 6.22 -31.14 -9.17
C PRO A 94 5.45 -30.14 -10.03
N PHE A 95 5.86 -28.86 -10.03
CA PHE A 95 5.24 -27.82 -10.85
C PHE A 95 5.27 -28.15 -12.35
N LEU A 96 6.45 -28.47 -12.90
CA LEU A 96 6.58 -28.82 -14.31
C LEU A 96 5.75 -30.06 -14.68
N ARG A 97 5.76 -31.07 -13.82
CA ARG A 97 4.96 -32.28 -14.01
C ARG A 97 3.47 -31.99 -14.02
N ASP A 98 3.01 -31.10 -13.14
CA ASP A 98 1.60 -30.74 -13.06
C ASP A 98 1.15 -29.96 -14.31
N VAL A 99 1.95 -29.01 -14.79
CA VAL A 99 1.67 -28.29 -16.04
C VAL A 99 1.60 -29.24 -17.23
N ILE A 100 2.55 -30.17 -17.34
CA ILE A 100 2.55 -31.18 -18.41
C ILE A 100 1.30 -32.06 -18.32
N ARG A 101 0.97 -32.53 -17.12
CA ARG A 101 -0.24 -33.32 -16.88
C ARG A 101 -1.49 -32.57 -17.32
N CYS A 102 -1.64 -31.32 -16.95
CA CYS A 102 -2.79 -30.48 -17.33
C CYS A 102 -2.89 -30.31 -18.86
N THR A 103 -1.76 -30.14 -19.56
CA THR A 103 -1.75 -30.03 -21.02
C THR A 103 -2.15 -31.35 -21.68
N GLU A 104 -1.65 -32.49 -21.20
CA GLU A 104 -1.96 -33.82 -21.70
C GLU A 104 -3.44 -34.22 -21.45
N GLU A 105 -3.96 -33.94 -20.24
CA GLU A 105 -5.37 -34.18 -19.90
C GLU A 105 -6.33 -33.31 -20.73
N ALA A 106 -5.89 -32.15 -21.16
CA ALA A 106 -6.63 -31.32 -22.10
C ALA A 106 -6.55 -31.82 -23.55
N GLY A 107 -5.71 -32.80 -23.84
CA GLY A 107 -5.46 -33.34 -25.19
C GLY A 107 -4.58 -32.41 -26.03
N LEU A 108 -3.73 -31.60 -25.39
CA LEU A 108 -2.76 -30.73 -26.03
C LEU A 108 -1.37 -31.35 -25.91
N HIS A 109 -0.57 -31.22 -26.98
CA HIS A 109 0.84 -31.62 -26.95
C HIS A 109 1.74 -30.43 -27.16
N ALA A 110 2.74 -30.31 -26.28
CA ALA A 110 3.72 -29.26 -26.39
C ALA A 110 4.74 -29.58 -27.50
N GLU A 111 4.83 -28.75 -28.52
CA GLU A 111 5.83 -28.87 -29.59
C GLU A 111 7.18 -28.33 -29.16
N ARG A 112 7.19 -27.29 -28.36
CA ARG A 112 8.40 -26.65 -27.86
C ARG A 112 8.15 -26.12 -26.45
N VAL A 113 9.15 -26.29 -25.59
CA VAL A 113 9.16 -25.77 -24.24
C VAL A 113 10.41 -24.90 -24.07
N GLY A 114 10.24 -23.72 -23.54
CA GLY A 114 11.34 -22.82 -23.16
C GLY A 114 11.22 -22.44 -21.69
N TYR A 115 12.35 -22.33 -21.02
CA TYR A 115 12.41 -21.96 -19.61
C TYR A 115 13.14 -20.67 -19.44
N ARG A 116 12.71 -19.84 -18.48
CA ARG A 116 13.39 -18.60 -18.06
C ARG A 116 13.25 -18.44 -16.58
N ALA A 117 14.26 -17.86 -15.94
CA ALA A 117 14.21 -17.47 -14.55
C ALA A 117 14.72 -16.04 -14.40
N SER A 118 14.11 -15.29 -13.50
CA SER A 118 14.58 -13.96 -13.11
C SER A 118 14.62 -13.88 -11.58
N HIS A 119 15.66 -13.25 -11.05
CA HIS A 119 15.81 -13.02 -9.63
C HIS A 119 15.44 -11.56 -9.33
N ASP A 120 14.51 -11.37 -8.38
CA ASP A 120 14.16 -10.04 -7.89
C ASP A 120 14.96 -9.77 -6.60
N GLU A 121 15.93 -8.87 -6.70
CA GLU A 121 16.80 -8.50 -5.57
C GLU A 121 16.03 -7.85 -4.41
N LYS A 122 14.91 -7.21 -4.68
CA LYS A 122 14.12 -6.51 -3.64
C LYS A 122 13.34 -7.47 -2.77
N THR A 123 12.78 -8.51 -3.37
CA THR A 123 11.98 -9.52 -2.65
C THR A 123 12.79 -10.76 -2.29
N GLY A 124 13.95 -10.97 -2.94
CA GLY A 124 14.78 -12.18 -2.82
C GLY A 124 14.10 -13.41 -3.40
N LEU A 125 13.05 -13.25 -4.21
CA LEU A 125 12.33 -14.35 -4.83
C LEU A 125 12.85 -14.60 -6.23
N VAL A 126 12.78 -15.87 -6.66
CA VAL A 126 13.06 -16.29 -8.02
C VAL A 126 11.77 -16.51 -8.77
N TYR A 127 11.54 -15.74 -9.82
CA TYR A 127 10.42 -15.93 -10.71
C TYR A 127 10.82 -16.83 -11.87
N PHE A 128 10.21 -18.01 -11.94
CA PHE A 128 10.44 -18.99 -12.97
C PHE A 128 9.26 -19.03 -13.94
N THR A 129 9.55 -19.01 -15.24
CA THR A 129 8.54 -19.11 -16.29
C THR A 129 8.86 -20.25 -17.23
N ALA A 130 7.81 -20.97 -17.62
CA ALA A 130 7.84 -22.00 -18.64
C ALA A 130 6.92 -21.60 -19.80
N SER A 131 7.46 -21.47 -20.99
CA SER A 131 6.72 -21.12 -22.21
C SER A 131 6.50 -22.37 -23.05
N TYR A 132 5.24 -22.65 -23.36
CA TYR A 132 4.80 -23.81 -24.13
C TYR A 132 4.21 -23.34 -25.45
N SER A 133 4.70 -23.90 -26.56
CA SER A 133 4.03 -23.78 -27.87
C SER A 133 3.13 -24.98 -28.05
N LEU A 134 1.81 -24.77 -28.06
CA LEU A 134 0.78 -25.79 -28.10
C LEU A 134 0.00 -25.65 -29.39
N LYS A 135 -0.54 -26.75 -29.88
CA LYS A 135 -1.54 -26.78 -30.98
C LYS A 135 -2.77 -27.54 -30.54
N GLY A 136 -3.93 -27.00 -30.84
CA GLY A 136 -5.19 -27.69 -30.56
C GLY A 136 -6.41 -26.83 -30.80
N ARG A 137 -7.57 -27.38 -30.49
CA ARG A 137 -8.86 -26.69 -30.61
C ARG A 137 -9.06 -25.74 -29.42
N TYR A 138 -9.83 -24.70 -29.62
CA TYR A 138 -10.16 -23.71 -28.58
C TYR A 138 -10.72 -24.35 -27.30
N GLU A 139 -11.56 -25.39 -27.42
CA GLU A 139 -12.10 -26.11 -26.28
C GLU A 139 -11.04 -26.81 -25.43
N GLN A 140 -10.00 -27.35 -26.08
CA GLN A 140 -8.88 -28.01 -25.40
C GLN A 140 -8.04 -26.98 -24.64
N ILE A 141 -7.83 -25.82 -25.25
CA ILE A 141 -7.11 -24.70 -24.62
C ILE A 141 -7.85 -24.22 -23.37
N ARG A 142 -9.16 -23.99 -23.49
CA ARG A 142 -10.00 -23.59 -22.35
C ARG A 142 -9.97 -24.63 -21.23
N ARG A 143 -10.00 -25.92 -21.58
CA ARG A 143 -9.90 -27.02 -20.62
C ARG A 143 -8.53 -27.03 -19.93
N CYS A 144 -7.45 -26.78 -20.65
CA CYS A 144 -6.11 -26.68 -20.11
C CYS A 144 -5.99 -25.55 -19.08
N VAL A 145 -6.48 -24.34 -19.42
CA VAL A 145 -6.51 -23.20 -18.51
C VAL A 145 -7.30 -23.53 -17.24
N TYR A 146 -8.47 -24.11 -17.37
CA TYR A 146 -9.28 -24.53 -16.23
C TYR A 146 -8.56 -25.54 -15.32
N LEU A 147 -7.86 -26.53 -15.91
CA LEU A 147 -7.09 -27.51 -15.14
C LEU A 147 -5.90 -26.87 -14.40
N LEU A 148 -5.24 -25.90 -15.02
CA LEU A 148 -4.16 -25.15 -14.40
C LEU A 148 -4.66 -24.28 -13.24
N GLU A 149 -5.81 -23.60 -13.39
CA GLU A 149 -6.43 -22.82 -12.31
C GLU A 149 -6.88 -23.68 -11.13
N MET A 150 -7.24 -24.93 -11.38
CA MET A 150 -7.62 -25.90 -10.35
C MET A 150 -6.43 -26.69 -9.78
N SER A 151 -5.23 -26.43 -10.26
CA SER A 151 -4.01 -27.07 -9.79
C SER A 151 -3.74 -26.78 -8.32
N LYS A 152 -3.10 -27.71 -7.63
CA LYS A 152 -2.64 -27.55 -6.25
C LYS A 152 -1.32 -26.80 -6.15
N GLU A 153 -0.55 -26.80 -7.23
CA GLU A 153 0.71 -26.07 -7.29
C GLU A 153 0.44 -24.60 -7.61
N PHE A 154 1.23 -23.71 -7.03
CA PHE A 154 1.11 -22.27 -7.27
C PHE A 154 1.57 -21.96 -8.70
N ALA A 155 0.63 -21.85 -9.62
CA ALA A 155 0.86 -21.55 -11.02
C ALA A 155 0.17 -20.25 -11.42
N LEU A 156 0.91 -19.36 -12.06
CA LEU A 156 0.42 -18.10 -12.62
C LEU A 156 0.42 -18.21 -14.14
N ILE A 157 -0.69 -17.88 -14.78
CA ILE A 157 -0.76 -17.79 -16.23
C ILE A 157 -0.40 -16.35 -16.61
N ASP A 158 0.81 -16.15 -17.14
CA ASP A 158 1.29 -14.83 -17.54
C ASP A 158 0.70 -14.37 -18.87
N THR A 159 0.77 -15.25 -19.85
CA THR A 159 0.38 -14.90 -21.21
C THR A 159 -0.24 -16.08 -21.92
N ILE A 160 -1.34 -15.82 -22.61
CA ILE A 160 -1.93 -16.75 -23.59
C ILE A 160 -1.97 -16.02 -24.93
N GLY A 161 -1.04 -16.36 -25.81
CA GLY A 161 -1.00 -15.83 -27.18
C GLY A 161 -1.65 -16.81 -28.15
N LEU A 162 -2.69 -16.38 -28.85
CA LEU A 162 -3.34 -17.17 -29.91
C LEU A 162 -2.75 -16.77 -31.26
N GLN A 163 -2.20 -17.74 -31.98
CA GLN A 163 -1.71 -17.54 -33.34
C GLN A 163 -2.70 -18.20 -34.29
N GLY A 164 -3.53 -17.39 -34.94
CA GLY A 164 -4.39 -17.86 -36.03
C GLY A 164 -3.54 -18.20 -37.22
N GLN A 165 -3.57 -19.46 -37.69
CA GLN A 165 -3.12 -19.77 -39.04
C GLN A 165 -4.30 -19.52 -39.99
N ASP A 166 -4.08 -18.68 -41.00
CA ASP A 166 -5.02 -18.38 -42.09
C ASP A 166 -5.27 -19.60 -43.02
N VAL A 167 -5.54 -20.73 -42.45
CA VAL A 167 -5.95 -21.89 -43.22
C VAL A 167 -7.42 -22.12 -42.96
N ALA A 168 -8.25 -21.71 -43.87
CA ALA A 168 -9.70 -21.78 -43.87
C ALA A 168 -10.30 -23.23 -43.70
N ALA A 169 -9.49 -24.18 -43.29
CA ALA A 169 -9.90 -25.57 -43.11
C ALA A 169 -9.47 -26.24 -41.80
N SER A 170 -8.59 -25.64 -40.98
CA SER A 170 -8.19 -26.24 -39.70
C SER A 170 -8.83 -25.52 -38.51
N LEU A 171 -9.61 -26.29 -37.73
CA LEU A 171 -10.16 -25.86 -36.43
C LEU A 171 -9.06 -25.74 -35.34
N GLU A 172 -7.80 -25.95 -35.70
CA GLU A 172 -6.66 -25.91 -34.79
C GLU A 172 -6.01 -24.54 -34.77
N VAL A 173 -5.73 -24.08 -33.58
CA VAL A 173 -5.11 -22.80 -33.30
C VAL A 173 -3.75 -23.04 -32.61
N GLY A 174 -2.73 -22.37 -33.07
CA GLY A 174 -1.44 -22.30 -32.37
C GLY A 174 -1.59 -21.43 -31.11
N VAL A 175 -1.12 -21.93 -29.97
CA VAL A 175 -1.18 -21.21 -28.69
C VAL A 175 0.19 -21.15 -28.08
N GLN A 176 0.59 -19.96 -27.68
CA GLN A 176 1.73 -19.77 -26.82
C GLN A 176 1.22 -19.55 -25.40
N LEU A 177 1.46 -20.51 -24.52
CA LEU A 177 1.09 -20.47 -23.12
C LEU A 177 2.36 -20.22 -22.29
N VAL A 178 2.36 -19.15 -21.49
CA VAL A 178 3.44 -18.85 -20.54
C VAL A 178 2.88 -19.02 -19.14
N VAL A 179 3.48 -19.94 -18.38
CA VAL A 179 3.09 -20.23 -16.99
C VAL A 179 4.28 -19.92 -16.10
N GLY A 180 4.06 -19.16 -15.03
CA GLY A 180 5.08 -18.77 -14.08
C GLY A 180 4.79 -19.27 -12.67
N THR A 181 5.83 -19.32 -11.86
CA THR A 181 5.74 -19.58 -10.41
C THR A 181 6.89 -18.88 -9.69
N TYR A 182 6.72 -18.67 -8.37
CA TYR A 182 7.76 -18.09 -7.53
C TYR A 182 8.38 -19.13 -6.61
N PHE A 183 9.69 -19.01 -6.41
CA PHE A 183 10.46 -19.83 -5.47
C PHE A 183 11.17 -18.95 -4.45
N SER A 184 11.38 -19.50 -3.25
CA SER A 184 12.06 -18.79 -2.16
C SER A 184 13.57 -18.70 -2.35
N ASP A 185 14.16 -19.61 -3.13
CA ASP A 185 15.57 -19.73 -3.39
C ASP A 185 15.85 -20.15 -4.84
N MET A 186 17.10 -20.05 -5.24
CA MET A 186 17.57 -20.41 -6.58
C MET A 186 18.47 -21.64 -6.49
N ASP A 187 18.14 -22.69 -7.25
CA ASP A 187 19.01 -23.86 -7.43
C ASP A 187 19.75 -23.76 -8.77
N GLU A 188 21.01 -23.30 -8.71
CA GLU A 188 21.85 -23.16 -9.90
C GLU A 188 22.11 -24.49 -10.63
N ALA A 189 22.09 -25.62 -9.92
CA ALA A 189 22.31 -26.92 -10.53
C ALA A 189 21.14 -27.34 -11.41
N LEU A 190 19.90 -27.15 -10.92
CA LEU A 190 18.69 -27.37 -11.68
C LEU A 190 18.57 -26.41 -12.86
N MET A 191 18.93 -25.14 -12.68
CA MET A 191 18.91 -24.15 -13.75
C MET A 191 19.83 -24.53 -14.90
N ARG A 192 21.05 -24.98 -14.60
CA ARG A 192 21.99 -25.47 -15.62
C ARG A 192 21.48 -26.71 -16.34
N GLN A 193 20.81 -27.63 -15.64
CA GLN A 193 20.20 -28.82 -16.27
C GLN A 193 19.07 -28.45 -17.24
N LEU A 194 18.32 -27.39 -16.95
CA LEU A 194 17.26 -26.86 -17.82
C LEU A 194 17.77 -25.99 -18.97
N GLY A 195 19.08 -25.79 -19.07
CA GLY A 195 19.70 -24.96 -20.10
C GLY A 195 19.49 -23.46 -19.90
N ILE A 196 19.18 -23.03 -18.68
CA ILE A 196 19.02 -21.60 -18.33
C ILE A 196 20.40 -21.07 -17.96
N SER A 197 21.04 -20.35 -18.86
CA SER A 197 22.40 -19.82 -18.70
C SER A 197 22.44 -18.41 -18.16
N GLU A 198 21.34 -17.65 -18.23
CA GLU A 198 21.27 -16.26 -17.77
C GLU A 198 20.05 -16.06 -16.87
N VAL A 199 20.30 -15.61 -15.65
CA VAL A 199 19.29 -15.08 -14.77
C VAL A 199 19.19 -13.57 -15.07
N SER A 200 18.13 -13.17 -15.78
CA SER A 200 17.88 -11.74 -16.00
C SER A 200 17.48 -11.12 -14.67
N GLY A 201 18.28 -10.19 -14.14
CA GLY A 201 17.87 -9.32 -13.06
C GLY A 201 16.72 -8.44 -13.56
N ALA A 202 15.60 -8.40 -12.85
CA ALA A 202 14.56 -7.43 -13.12
C ALA A 202 15.04 -6.06 -12.61
N GLU A 203 15.22 -5.09 -13.51
CA GLU A 203 15.41 -3.66 -13.20
C GLU A 203 14.15 -3.05 -12.58
#